data_84e8d503d1083b068e314445a746de58
#
_entry.id   84e8d503d1083b068e314445a746de58
#
_cell.length_a   1.000
_cell.length_b   1.000
_cell.length_c   1.000
_cell.angle_alpha   90.00
_cell.angle_beta   90.00
_cell.angle_gamma   90.00
#
_symmetry.space_group_name_H-M   'P 1'
#
loop_
_entity.id
_entity.type
_entity.pdbx_description
1 polymer ?
#
loop_
_entity_poly.entity_id
_entity_poly.type
_entity_poly.pdbx_seq_one_letter_code
_entity_poly.pdbx_strand_id
1 'polypeptide(L)'
;MIEAVASANPNTVVILLCGCAVECPWADSVKGILYMGLPGQAGGEAVADLLYGRISPSGKLAESWPFTYEDVPSSKVYGKTTDALYQEGVYVGYRYYDKSGTAVRWPFGYGLSYTTFAYSNLTVDGDTVSVAVKNTGAFAGADCRAHFRFHAGVAGRAFFI
;
A
#
# COMPACT_ATOMS: atom_id res chain seq x y z
N MET A 1 -22.05 -7.73 4.62
CA MET A 1 -22.66 -6.50 4.06
C MET A 1 -22.04 -6.15 2.70
N ILE A 2 -20.75 -5.94 2.55
CA ILE A 2 -20.11 -5.55 1.27
C ILE A 2 -20.41 -6.55 0.16
N GLU A 3 -20.25 -7.86 0.42
CA GLU A 3 -20.54 -8.92 -0.56
C GLU A 3 -22.01 -8.91 -1.03
N ALA A 4 -22.95 -8.67 -0.12
CA ALA A 4 -24.37 -8.57 -0.49
C ALA A 4 -24.66 -7.39 -1.40
N VAL A 5 -24.02 -6.23 -1.15
CA VAL A 5 -24.13 -5.05 -2.02
C VAL A 5 -23.48 -5.31 -3.36
N ALA A 6 -22.26 -5.89 -3.39
CA ALA A 6 -21.54 -6.22 -4.62
C ALA A 6 -22.31 -7.24 -5.49
N SER A 7 -22.97 -8.21 -4.85
CA SER A 7 -23.82 -9.18 -5.55
C SER A 7 -25.07 -8.52 -6.18
N ALA A 8 -25.62 -7.50 -5.52
CA ALA A 8 -26.76 -6.76 -6.04
C ALA A 8 -26.38 -5.73 -7.11
N ASN A 9 -25.17 -5.16 -7.00
CA ASN A 9 -24.66 -4.18 -7.96
C ASN A 9 -23.15 -4.41 -8.22
N PRO A 10 -22.78 -4.96 -9.39
CA PRO A 10 -21.39 -5.25 -9.72
C PRO A 10 -20.52 -3.97 -9.90
N ASN A 11 -21.12 -2.78 -9.98
CA ASN A 11 -20.41 -1.51 -10.04
C ASN A 11 -20.20 -0.88 -8.66
N THR A 12 -19.98 -1.70 -7.65
CA THR A 12 -19.71 -1.26 -6.28
C THR A 12 -18.26 -0.82 -6.12
N VAL A 13 -18.08 0.35 -5.51
CA VAL A 13 -16.80 0.87 -5.02
C VAL A 13 -16.85 0.96 -3.50
N VAL A 14 -15.82 0.48 -2.83
CA VAL A 14 -15.71 0.51 -1.38
C VAL A 14 -14.73 1.60 -0.96
N ILE A 15 -15.12 2.43 -0.01
CA ILE A 15 -14.26 3.44 0.60
C ILE A 15 -13.93 2.97 2.01
N LEU A 16 -12.63 2.75 2.26
CA LEU A 16 -12.13 2.31 3.55
C LEU A 16 -11.63 3.53 4.36
N LEU A 17 -12.23 3.74 5.51
CA LEU A 17 -11.85 4.75 6.50
C LEU A 17 -11.35 4.01 7.75
N CYS A 18 -10.10 3.62 7.74
CA CYS A 18 -9.48 2.86 8.84
C CYS A 18 -8.00 3.25 8.99
N GLY A 19 -7.48 3.16 10.20
CA GLY A 19 -6.12 3.59 10.53
C GLY A 19 -5.04 2.51 10.32
N CYS A 20 -5.42 1.29 9.95
CA CYS A 20 -4.51 0.16 9.73
C CYS A 20 -5.09 -0.79 8.69
N ALA A 21 -4.28 -1.78 8.28
CA ALA A 21 -4.74 -2.87 7.42
C ALA A 21 -5.93 -3.62 8.03
N VAL A 22 -6.88 -3.98 7.19
CA VAL A 22 -8.05 -4.79 7.54
C VAL A 22 -8.19 -5.94 6.56
N GLU A 23 -8.77 -7.05 7.00
CA GLU A 23 -9.06 -8.17 6.11
C GLU A 23 -10.11 -7.79 5.07
N CYS A 24 -9.79 -8.06 3.81
CA CYS A 24 -10.65 -7.75 2.68
C CYS A 24 -10.96 -8.98 1.83
N PRO A 25 -11.63 -10.03 2.37
CA PRO A 25 -11.93 -11.25 1.60
C PRO A 25 -12.83 -10.97 0.39
N TRP A 26 -13.59 -9.90 0.44
CA TRP A 26 -14.52 -9.42 -0.60
C TRP A 26 -13.85 -8.57 -1.70
N ALA A 27 -12.55 -8.30 -1.61
CA ALA A 27 -11.86 -7.33 -2.47
C ALA A 27 -12.02 -7.62 -3.97
N ASP A 28 -12.04 -8.91 -4.35
CA ASP A 28 -12.15 -9.33 -5.75
C ASP A 28 -13.60 -9.27 -6.28
N SER A 29 -14.58 -9.02 -5.40
CA SER A 29 -15.99 -8.88 -5.78
C SER A 29 -16.45 -7.45 -6.06
N VAL A 30 -15.58 -6.45 -5.88
CA VAL A 30 -15.88 -5.03 -6.07
C VAL A 30 -15.06 -4.42 -7.20
N LYS A 31 -15.56 -3.34 -7.81
CA LYS A 31 -14.87 -2.67 -8.93
C LYS A 31 -13.70 -1.80 -8.51
N GLY A 32 -13.70 -1.33 -7.29
CA GLY A 32 -12.63 -0.50 -6.76
C GLY A 32 -12.66 -0.38 -5.25
N ILE A 33 -11.49 -0.13 -4.69
CA ILE A 33 -11.31 0.14 -3.27
C ILE A 33 -10.52 1.42 -3.16
N LEU A 34 -11.06 2.39 -2.43
CA LEU A 34 -10.40 3.64 -2.11
C LEU A 34 -10.06 3.64 -0.61
N TYR A 35 -8.77 3.52 -0.30
CA TYR A 35 -8.29 3.61 1.07
C TYR A 35 -7.93 5.05 1.41
N MET A 36 -8.66 5.63 2.37
CA MET A 36 -8.53 7.03 2.77
C MET A 36 -7.80 7.21 4.11
N GLY A 37 -7.45 6.14 4.80
CA GLY A 37 -6.86 6.23 6.13
C GLY A 37 -7.79 6.95 7.12
N LEU A 38 -7.25 7.95 7.79
CA LEU A 38 -7.99 8.87 8.67
C LEU A 38 -7.97 10.27 8.05
N PRO A 39 -8.89 10.60 7.13
CA PRO A 39 -8.76 11.71 6.20
C PRO A 39 -9.02 13.09 6.83
N GLY A 40 -9.43 13.13 8.11
CA GLY A 40 -9.68 14.40 8.82
C GLY A 40 -10.89 15.18 8.28
N GLN A 41 -10.86 16.52 8.45
CA GLN A 41 -12.01 17.40 8.23
C GLN A 41 -12.45 17.44 6.74
N ALA A 42 -11.51 17.49 5.80
CA ALA A 42 -11.81 17.60 4.37
C ALA A 42 -12.00 16.25 3.66
N GLY A 43 -12.13 15.15 4.42
CA GLY A 43 -12.19 13.80 3.88
C GLY A 43 -13.31 13.56 2.87
N GLY A 44 -14.50 14.11 3.13
CA GLY A 44 -15.64 13.99 2.22
C GLY A 44 -15.41 14.64 0.86
N GLU A 45 -14.83 15.83 0.84
CA GLU A 45 -14.48 16.55 -0.40
C GLU A 45 -13.39 15.79 -1.17
N ALA A 46 -12.33 15.35 -0.49
CA ALA A 46 -11.26 14.55 -1.10
C ALA A 46 -11.78 13.25 -1.74
N VAL A 47 -12.69 12.54 -1.06
CA VAL A 47 -13.34 11.34 -1.61
C VAL A 47 -14.12 11.69 -2.88
N ALA A 48 -14.92 12.76 -2.86
CA ALA A 48 -15.69 13.18 -4.01
C ALA A 48 -14.78 13.52 -5.21
N ASP A 49 -13.71 14.25 -4.99
CA ASP A 49 -12.75 14.62 -6.03
C ASP A 49 -12.07 13.41 -6.67
N LEU A 50 -11.74 12.41 -5.88
CA LEU A 50 -11.18 11.14 -6.38
C LEU A 50 -12.24 10.36 -7.16
N LEU A 51 -13.43 10.16 -6.62
CA LEU A 51 -14.48 9.35 -7.26
C LEU A 51 -14.96 9.97 -8.58
N TYR A 52 -15.06 11.30 -8.66
CA TYR A 52 -15.44 12.01 -9.89
C TYR A 52 -14.27 12.26 -10.84
N GLY A 53 -13.06 11.79 -10.49
CA GLY A 53 -11.88 11.91 -11.36
C GLY A 53 -11.34 13.35 -11.51
N ARG A 54 -11.68 14.26 -10.59
CA ARG A 54 -11.12 15.61 -10.57
C ARG A 54 -9.64 15.60 -10.20
N ILE A 55 -9.26 14.65 -9.35
CA ILE A 55 -7.89 14.40 -8.90
C ILE A 55 -7.59 12.92 -9.11
N SER A 56 -6.40 12.61 -9.61
CA SER A 56 -5.92 11.23 -9.73
C SER A 56 -5.31 10.76 -8.41
N PRO A 57 -5.68 9.56 -7.90
CA PRO A 57 -5.04 9.03 -6.72
C PRO A 57 -3.54 8.81 -6.98
N SER A 58 -2.72 9.20 -6.00
CA SER A 58 -1.25 9.10 -6.06
C SER A 58 -0.65 8.45 -4.82
N GLY A 59 -1.45 8.27 -3.78
CA GLY A 59 -1.03 7.63 -2.53
C GLY A 59 -0.64 6.18 -2.72
N LYS A 60 0.34 5.74 -1.93
CA LYS A 60 0.81 4.35 -1.87
C LYS A 60 0.66 3.83 -0.45
N LEU A 61 0.42 2.53 -0.31
CA LEU A 61 0.31 1.91 1.00
C LEU A 61 1.63 2.04 1.77
N ALA A 62 1.54 2.51 3.00
CA ALA A 62 2.67 2.64 3.92
C ALA A 62 2.95 1.34 4.69
N GLU A 63 2.18 0.30 4.45
CA GLU A 63 2.30 -1.02 5.06
C GLU A 63 1.85 -2.11 4.09
N SER A 64 2.34 -3.34 4.29
CA SER A 64 1.82 -4.51 3.57
C SER A 64 0.51 -4.97 4.20
N TRP A 65 -0.47 -5.29 3.37
CA TRP A 65 -1.76 -5.80 3.81
C TRP A 65 -1.81 -7.31 3.67
N PRO A 66 -1.79 -8.08 4.76
CA PRO A 66 -1.91 -9.54 4.70
C PRO A 66 -3.30 -9.96 4.23
N PHE A 67 -3.47 -11.23 3.88
CA PHE A 67 -4.78 -11.78 3.58
C PHE A 67 -5.63 -11.96 4.83
N THR A 68 -5.01 -12.42 5.93
CA THR A 68 -5.64 -12.68 7.21
C THR A 68 -4.82 -12.11 8.37
N TYR A 69 -5.44 -11.93 9.50
CA TYR A 69 -4.76 -11.49 10.74
C TYR A 69 -3.69 -12.50 11.19
N GLU A 70 -3.92 -13.79 10.94
CA GLU A 70 -2.96 -14.85 11.30
C GLU A 70 -1.63 -14.75 10.55
N ASP A 71 -1.61 -14.09 9.38
CA ASP A 71 -0.40 -13.84 8.61
C ASP A 71 0.50 -12.74 9.23
N VAL A 72 -0.03 -11.99 10.21
CA VAL A 72 0.74 -10.97 10.93
C VAL A 72 1.68 -11.66 11.94
N PRO A 73 3.00 -11.37 11.92
CA PRO A 73 3.97 -12.08 12.77
C PRO A 73 3.66 -12.01 14.27
N SER A 74 3.11 -10.89 14.74
CA SER A 74 2.73 -10.69 16.14
C SER A 74 1.35 -11.25 16.53
N SER A 75 0.55 -11.74 15.60
CA SER A 75 -0.84 -12.20 15.83
C SER A 75 -0.99 -13.25 16.93
N LYS A 76 0.02 -14.10 17.08
CA LYS A 76 0.02 -15.19 18.09
C LYS A 76 0.25 -14.70 19.52
N VAL A 77 0.89 -13.56 19.70
CA VAL A 77 1.30 -13.05 21.01
C VAL A 77 0.64 -11.72 21.38
N TYR A 78 0.19 -10.95 20.41
CA TYR A 78 -0.41 -9.64 20.65
C TYR A 78 -1.65 -9.74 21.56
N GLY A 79 -1.63 -9.00 22.65
CA GLY A 79 -2.74 -8.94 23.61
C GLY A 79 -3.01 -10.21 24.41
N LYS A 80 -2.17 -11.25 24.30
CA LYS A 80 -2.36 -12.55 25.00
C LYS A 80 -1.54 -12.68 26.27
N THR A 81 -0.56 -11.82 26.49
CA THR A 81 0.32 -11.82 27.66
C THR A 81 0.39 -10.43 28.25
N THR A 82 0.82 -10.36 29.54
CA THR A 82 1.10 -9.07 30.21
C THR A 82 2.35 -8.39 29.64
N ASP A 83 3.25 -9.17 29.06
CA ASP A 83 4.50 -8.68 28.50
C ASP A 83 4.38 -8.53 26.97
N ALA A 84 4.76 -7.37 26.43
CA ALA A 84 4.84 -7.14 25.00
C ALA A 84 6.18 -7.69 24.47
N LEU A 85 6.12 -8.79 23.72
CA LEU A 85 7.28 -9.42 23.12
C LEU A 85 7.52 -8.89 21.72
N TYR A 86 8.60 -8.15 21.51
CA TYR A 86 9.04 -7.65 20.19
C TYR A 86 9.83 -8.74 19.44
N GLN A 87 9.12 -9.75 18.91
CA GLN A 87 9.73 -10.94 18.31
C GLN A 87 10.28 -10.72 16.91
N GLU A 88 9.84 -9.66 16.23
CA GLU A 88 10.13 -9.42 14.82
C GLU A 88 11.55 -8.94 14.56
N GLY A 89 12.18 -8.30 15.55
CA GLY A 89 13.52 -7.73 15.43
C GLY A 89 13.58 -6.72 14.28
N VAL A 90 14.49 -6.93 13.33
CA VAL A 90 14.61 -6.07 12.12
C VAL A 90 13.62 -6.42 11.02
N TYR A 91 12.90 -7.53 11.15
CA TYR A 91 11.95 -8.03 10.16
C TYR A 91 10.53 -7.54 10.46
N VAL A 92 10.35 -6.24 10.55
CA VAL A 92 9.07 -5.57 10.76
C VAL A 92 8.41 -5.22 9.43
N GLY A 93 7.09 -5.38 9.34
CA GLY A 93 6.28 -4.99 8.18
C GLY A 93 6.69 -5.76 6.91
N TYR A 94 6.89 -5.06 5.79
CA TYR A 94 7.22 -5.68 4.50
C TYR A 94 8.46 -6.57 4.54
N ARG A 95 9.44 -6.26 5.41
CA ARG A 95 10.67 -7.06 5.56
C ARG A 95 10.38 -8.48 6.07
N TYR A 96 9.36 -8.63 6.91
CA TYR A 96 8.92 -9.95 7.35
C TYR A 96 8.33 -10.73 6.19
N TYR A 97 7.39 -10.16 5.45
CA TYR A 97 6.72 -10.82 4.33
C TYR A 97 7.70 -11.23 3.24
N ASP A 98 8.64 -10.34 2.90
CA ASP A 98 9.71 -10.63 1.93
C ASP A 98 10.62 -11.77 2.42
N LYS A 99 10.97 -11.79 3.70
CA LYS A 99 11.86 -12.80 4.29
C LYS A 99 11.19 -14.16 4.41
N SER A 100 9.94 -14.19 4.87
CA SER A 100 9.17 -15.43 5.07
C SER A 100 8.59 -16.00 3.79
N GLY A 101 8.46 -15.19 2.73
CA GLY A 101 7.73 -15.56 1.52
C GLY A 101 6.21 -15.63 1.74
N THR A 102 5.71 -15.08 2.86
CA THR A 102 4.27 -15.04 3.13
C THR A 102 3.58 -14.09 2.15
N ALA A 103 2.59 -14.59 1.43
CA ALA A 103 1.84 -13.80 0.48
C ALA A 103 1.03 -12.70 1.19
N VAL A 104 0.96 -11.53 0.54
CA VAL A 104 0.13 -10.43 1.01
C VAL A 104 -0.87 -10.04 -0.07
N ARG A 105 -2.01 -9.51 0.32
CA ARG A 105 -3.02 -9.03 -0.64
C ARG A 105 -2.50 -7.82 -1.40
N TRP A 106 -1.91 -6.86 -0.69
CA TRP A 106 -1.25 -5.70 -1.29
C TRP A 106 0.07 -5.44 -0.59
N PRO A 107 1.18 -5.36 -1.32
CA PRO A 107 2.48 -5.10 -0.71
C PRO A 107 2.63 -3.63 -0.30
N PHE A 108 3.58 -3.36 0.58
CA PHE A 108 4.06 -2.00 0.86
C PHE A 108 4.35 -1.26 -0.46
N GLY A 109 3.89 -0.02 -0.55
CA GLY A 109 4.06 0.81 -1.75
C GLY A 109 3.04 0.55 -2.87
N TYR A 110 2.12 -0.39 -2.69
CA TYR A 110 1.04 -0.61 -3.66
C TYR A 110 0.09 0.58 -3.72
N GLY A 111 -0.36 0.89 -4.92
CA GLY A 111 -1.39 1.90 -5.17
C GLY A 111 -1.55 2.16 -6.65
N LEU A 112 -2.80 2.17 -7.10
CA LEU A 112 -3.18 2.48 -8.47
C LEU A 112 -3.38 3.99 -8.65
N SER A 113 -3.32 4.44 -9.89
CA SER A 113 -3.61 5.80 -10.32
C SER A 113 -4.55 5.75 -11.53
N TYR A 114 -5.16 6.88 -11.88
CA TYR A 114 -5.92 7.01 -13.14
C TYR A 114 -5.01 7.25 -14.36
N THR A 115 -3.69 7.35 -14.12
CA THR A 115 -2.68 7.44 -15.17
C THR A 115 -1.59 6.39 -14.95
N THR A 116 -0.68 6.27 -15.89
CA THR A 116 0.46 5.34 -15.84
C THR A 116 1.77 6.08 -15.94
N PHE A 117 2.83 5.51 -15.36
CA PHE A 117 4.16 6.07 -15.37
C PHE A 117 5.17 5.06 -15.91
N ALA A 118 6.09 5.52 -16.73
CA ALA A 118 7.27 4.77 -17.15
C ALA A 118 8.51 5.29 -16.45
N TYR A 119 9.40 4.39 -16.09
CA TYR A 119 10.66 4.67 -15.41
C TYR A 119 11.82 4.24 -16.28
N SER A 120 12.83 5.09 -16.39
CA SER A 120 14.01 4.81 -17.20
C SER A 120 15.23 5.52 -16.63
N ASN A 121 16.41 5.18 -17.18
CA ASN A 121 17.67 5.83 -16.86
C ASN A 121 18.00 5.87 -15.37
N LEU A 122 17.75 4.73 -14.67
CA LEU A 122 18.16 4.59 -13.28
C LEU A 122 19.69 4.63 -13.20
N THR A 123 20.21 5.60 -12.46
CA THR A 123 21.64 5.72 -12.17
C THR A 123 21.88 5.87 -10.68
N VAL A 124 22.98 5.34 -10.20
CA VAL A 124 23.43 5.45 -8.81
C VAL A 124 24.86 6.01 -8.86
N ASP A 125 25.08 7.17 -8.26
CA ASP A 125 26.37 7.79 -8.15
C ASP A 125 26.61 8.20 -6.68
N GLY A 126 27.44 7.44 -5.99
CA GLY A 126 27.64 7.55 -4.55
C GLY A 126 26.31 7.40 -3.80
N ASP A 127 25.91 8.44 -3.09
CA ASP A 127 24.64 8.51 -2.33
C ASP A 127 23.45 9.05 -3.17
N THR A 128 23.67 9.35 -4.44
CA THR A 128 22.65 9.94 -5.32
C THR A 128 22.05 8.88 -6.23
N VAL A 129 20.73 8.76 -6.19
CA VAL A 129 19.96 7.92 -7.11
C VAL A 129 19.12 8.82 -8.01
N SER A 130 19.25 8.64 -9.30
CA SER A 130 18.49 9.40 -10.30
C SER A 130 17.67 8.45 -11.18
N VAL A 131 16.46 8.85 -11.47
CA VAL A 131 15.56 8.12 -12.37
C VAL A 131 14.71 9.10 -13.17
N ALA A 132 14.53 8.82 -14.44
CA ALA A 132 13.61 9.56 -15.27
C ALA A 132 12.20 8.97 -15.14
N VAL A 133 11.22 9.81 -14.79
CA VAL A 133 9.80 9.43 -14.65
C VAL A 133 9.01 10.15 -15.72
N LYS A 134 8.28 9.40 -16.53
CA LYS A 134 7.41 9.93 -17.59
C LYS A 134 5.97 9.49 -17.34
N ASN A 135 5.05 10.44 -17.28
CA ASN A 135 3.61 10.12 -17.34
C ASN A 135 3.27 9.65 -18.75
N THR A 136 2.79 8.44 -18.89
CA THR A 136 2.44 7.78 -20.16
C THR A 136 0.95 7.64 -20.38
N GLY A 137 0.12 8.01 -19.38
CA GLY A 137 -1.33 8.00 -19.49
C GLY A 137 -1.92 9.35 -19.90
N ALA A 138 -3.24 9.42 -19.94
CA ALA A 138 -3.99 10.57 -20.42
C ALA A 138 -4.33 11.61 -19.33
N PHE A 139 -4.17 11.26 -18.06
CA PHE A 139 -4.55 12.13 -16.94
C PHE A 139 -3.31 12.69 -16.23
N ALA A 140 -3.42 13.91 -15.72
CA ALA A 140 -2.44 14.44 -14.80
C ALA A 140 -2.43 13.59 -13.51
N GLY A 141 -1.26 13.34 -12.97
CA GLY A 141 -1.11 12.56 -11.76
C GLY A 141 0.26 12.73 -11.15
N ALA A 142 0.38 12.36 -9.89
CA ALA A 142 1.64 12.28 -9.16
C ALA A 142 1.95 10.82 -8.82
N ASP A 143 3.21 10.51 -8.64
CA ASP A 143 3.65 9.21 -8.15
C ASP A 143 4.59 9.39 -6.96
N CYS A 144 4.47 8.51 -5.98
CA CYS A 144 5.27 8.54 -4.77
C CYS A 144 6.42 7.55 -4.90
N ARG A 145 7.63 7.97 -4.55
CA ARG A 145 8.83 7.14 -4.56
C ARG A 145 9.46 7.11 -3.18
N ALA A 146 9.80 5.91 -2.73
CA ALA A 146 10.61 5.73 -1.54
C ALA A 146 12.08 5.56 -1.92
N HIS A 147 12.95 6.27 -1.22
CA HIS A 147 14.40 6.17 -1.35
C HIS A 147 14.94 5.45 -0.11
N PHE A 148 15.64 4.33 -0.31
CA PHE A 148 16.27 3.59 0.77
C PHE A 148 17.78 3.82 0.75
N ARG A 149 18.34 4.29 1.87
CA ARG A 149 19.78 4.41 2.06
C ARG A 149 20.33 3.12 2.65
N PHE A 150 21.27 2.49 1.98
CA PHE A 150 21.99 1.33 2.48
C PHE A 150 23.31 1.75 3.11
N HIS A 151 23.62 1.24 4.31
CA HIS A 151 24.96 1.34 4.87
C HIS A 151 25.87 0.27 4.25
N ALA A 152 27.09 0.65 3.90
CA ALA A 152 28.10 -0.27 3.36
C ALA A 152 28.30 -1.45 4.33
N GLY A 153 28.09 -2.67 3.84
CA GLY A 153 28.23 -3.92 4.60
C GLY A 153 27.02 -4.82 4.65
N VAL A 154 25.84 -4.35 4.22
CA VAL A 154 24.65 -5.20 4.08
C VAL A 154 24.39 -5.41 2.58
N ALA A 155 24.65 -6.62 2.08
CA ALA A 155 24.25 -7.01 0.74
C ALA A 155 22.72 -7.08 0.69
N GLY A 156 22.07 -5.98 0.33
CA GLY A 156 20.62 -5.87 0.21
C GLY A 156 20.22 -5.52 -1.21
N ARG A 157 19.13 -6.11 -1.68
CA ARG A 157 18.52 -5.71 -2.94
C ARG A 157 17.89 -4.34 -2.76
N ALA A 158 18.20 -3.40 -3.67
CA ALA A 158 17.47 -2.16 -3.76
C ALA A 158 16.06 -2.45 -4.28
N PHE A 159 15.04 -2.17 -3.49
CA PHE A 159 13.66 -2.16 -3.96
C PHE A 159 13.28 -0.71 -4.23
N PHE A 160 12.89 -0.45 -5.48
CA PHE A 160 12.33 0.84 -5.89
C PHE A 160 10.80 0.71 -5.83
N ILE A 161 10.19 1.61 -5.10
CA ILE A 161 8.74 1.78 -5.09
C ILE A 161 8.40 3.16 -5.63
#